data_0e7c28b18bc6ac16b881fc726fd2dec6
#
_entry.id   0e7c28b18bc6ac16b881fc726fd2dec6
#
_cell.length_a   1.000
_cell.length_b   1.000
_cell.length_c   1.000
_cell.angle_alpha   90.00
_cell.angle_beta   90.00
_cell.angle_gamma   90.00
#
_symmetry.space_group_name_H-M   'P 1'
#
loop_
_entity.id
_entity.type
_entity.pdbx_description
1 polymer ?
#
loop_
_entity_poly.entity_id
_entity_poly.type
_entity_poly.pdbx_seq_one_letter_code
_entity_poly.pdbx_strand_id
1 'polypeptide(L)'
;INGRLSDNPQDTVKVDLKDINMGYVFDIASISDDVNFEGDATGTAYASGVLKKPVMNTRLFVKNFSLNEGRLGDLDIYGEWDNENRGIRLDASIQDITPAPSRVTGIIYPLKPESGLDLNIEANGLNLKFLEYYMKSIATDIKGRGTGKVHFYGKFKGLNLDGAVMTDASMKFD
;
A
#
# COMPACT_ATOMS: atom_id res chain seq x y z
N ILE A 1 -3.50 -11.90 -18.97
CA ILE A 1 -4.88 -11.94 -18.46
C ILE A 1 -5.58 -13.13 -19.09
N ASN A 2 -6.21 -13.96 -18.29
CA ASN A 2 -6.97 -15.13 -18.74
C ASN A 2 -8.25 -15.25 -17.90
N GLY A 3 -9.38 -15.66 -18.52
CA GLY A 3 -10.66 -15.88 -17.85
C GLY A 3 -11.79 -15.02 -18.39
N ARG A 4 -12.96 -15.10 -17.73
CA ARG A 4 -14.19 -14.41 -18.12
C ARG A 4 -14.75 -13.62 -16.95
N LEU A 5 -15.06 -12.34 -17.18
CA LEU A 5 -15.82 -11.52 -16.23
C LEU A 5 -17.31 -11.85 -16.36
N SER A 6 -17.90 -12.38 -15.30
CA SER A 6 -19.33 -12.65 -15.22
C SER A 6 -19.82 -12.63 -13.77
N ASP A 7 -21.14 -12.73 -13.59
CA ASP A 7 -21.78 -12.88 -12.27
C ASP A 7 -21.69 -14.31 -11.69
N ASN A 8 -21.23 -15.27 -12.52
CA ASN A 8 -21.09 -16.65 -12.08
C ASN A 8 -19.82 -16.78 -11.20
N PRO A 9 -19.95 -17.25 -9.95
CA PRO A 9 -18.79 -17.46 -9.06
C PRO A 9 -17.76 -18.49 -9.59
N GLN A 10 -18.17 -19.31 -10.55
CA GLN A 10 -17.27 -20.28 -11.18
C GLN A 10 -16.37 -19.67 -12.27
N ASP A 11 -16.80 -18.51 -12.80
CA ASP A 11 -16.00 -17.79 -13.79
C ASP A 11 -14.93 -16.94 -13.09
N THR A 12 -13.68 -17.32 -13.26
CA THR A 12 -12.55 -16.64 -12.64
C THR A 12 -11.72 -15.92 -13.70
N VAL A 13 -11.35 -14.70 -13.41
CA VAL A 13 -10.31 -13.98 -14.14
C VAL A 13 -9.02 -14.08 -13.37
N LYS A 14 -7.97 -14.53 -14.06
CA LYS A 14 -6.60 -14.54 -13.57
C LYS A 14 -5.79 -13.47 -14.30
N VAL A 15 -5.09 -12.65 -13.54
CA VAL A 15 -4.15 -11.65 -14.05
C VAL A 15 -2.77 -11.98 -13.51
N ASP A 16 -1.86 -12.35 -14.40
CA ASP A 16 -0.44 -12.49 -14.07
C ASP A 16 0.26 -11.17 -14.42
N LEU A 17 0.93 -10.61 -13.43
CA LEU A 17 1.74 -9.40 -13.55
C LEU A 17 3.21 -9.80 -13.56
N LYS A 18 3.99 -9.19 -14.44
CA LYS A 18 5.43 -9.40 -14.51
C LYS A 18 6.13 -8.07 -14.75
N ASP A 19 6.90 -7.65 -13.76
CA ASP A 19 7.70 -6.42 -13.80
C ASP A 19 6.86 -5.18 -14.23
N ILE A 20 5.66 -5.05 -13.65
CA ILE A 20 4.77 -3.94 -13.93
C ILE A 20 5.09 -2.79 -12.98
N ASN A 21 5.37 -1.61 -13.53
CA ASN A 21 5.58 -0.42 -12.72
C ASN A 21 4.29 -0.03 -11.98
N MET A 22 4.38 0.08 -10.66
CA MET A 22 3.25 0.36 -9.77
C MET A 22 2.63 1.72 -10.02
N GLY A 23 3.41 2.73 -10.40
CA GLY A 23 2.91 4.06 -10.74
C GLY A 23 1.82 3.99 -11.81
N TYR A 24 2.03 3.25 -12.88
CA TYR A 24 1.01 3.06 -13.94
C TYR A 24 -0.26 2.38 -13.44
N VAL A 25 -0.16 1.44 -12.50
CA VAL A 25 -1.33 0.74 -11.96
C VAL A 25 -2.20 1.69 -11.15
N PHE A 26 -1.58 2.53 -10.32
CA PHE A 26 -2.29 3.49 -9.48
C PHE A 26 -2.84 4.68 -10.28
N ASP A 27 -2.14 5.14 -11.30
CA ASP A 27 -2.62 6.18 -12.23
C ASP A 27 -3.89 5.73 -12.96
N ILE A 28 -3.91 4.51 -13.50
CA ILE A 28 -5.09 3.94 -14.17
C ILE A 28 -6.26 3.79 -13.21
N ALA A 29 -5.99 3.38 -11.97
CA ALA A 29 -7.02 3.21 -10.94
C ALA A 29 -7.54 4.53 -10.36
N SER A 30 -6.90 5.67 -10.67
CA SER A 30 -7.21 7.01 -10.12
C SER A 30 -7.35 6.99 -8.60
N ILE A 31 -6.47 6.25 -7.91
CA ILE A 31 -6.57 6.01 -6.48
C ILE A 31 -6.23 7.26 -5.70
N SER A 32 -5.23 8.01 -6.14
CA SER A 32 -4.92 9.34 -5.58
C SER A 32 -3.89 10.08 -6.42
N ASP A 33 -4.14 11.36 -6.69
CA ASP A 33 -3.15 12.28 -7.26
C ASP A 33 -2.13 12.73 -6.19
N ASP A 34 -2.43 12.46 -4.92
CA ASP A 34 -1.67 12.94 -3.75
C ASP A 34 -0.68 11.89 -3.19
N VAL A 35 -0.68 10.66 -3.70
CA VAL A 35 0.19 9.58 -3.22
C VAL A 35 0.85 8.89 -4.40
N ASN A 36 2.17 8.98 -4.48
CA ASN A 36 2.95 8.33 -5.53
C ASN A 36 3.54 7.01 -5.02
N PHE A 37 3.16 5.92 -5.67
CA PHE A 37 3.70 4.58 -5.42
C PHE A 37 4.59 4.17 -6.60
N GLU A 38 5.83 3.76 -6.30
CA GLU A 38 6.78 3.28 -7.31
C GLU A 38 7.30 1.90 -6.94
N GLY A 39 7.81 1.20 -7.94
CA GLY A 39 8.39 -0.14 -7.82
C GLY A 39 7.87 -1.07 -8.92
N ASP A 40 8.53 -2.20 -9.08
CA ASP A 40 8.22 -3.17 -10.12
C ASP A 40 7.48 -4.37 -9.51
N ALA A 41 6.20 -4.49 -9.83
CA ALA A 41 5.32 -5.53 -9.30
C ALA A 41 5.34 -6.79 -10.15
N THR A 42 5.51 -7.92 -9.50
CA THR A 42 5.36 -9.26 -10.08
C THR A 42 4.44 -10.09 -9.20
N GLY A 43 3.52 -10.84 -9.79
CA GLY A 43 2.62 -11.69 -9.02
C GLY A 43 1.33 -12.03 -9.75
N THR A 44 0.32 -12.43 -8.98
CA THR A 44 -0.95 -12.90 -9.54
C THR A 44 -2.12 -12.31 -8.78
N ALA A 45 -3.15 -11.92 -9.50
CA ALA A 45 -4.45 -11.56 -8.95
C ALA A 45 -5.55 -12.46 -9.54
N TYR A 46 -6.50 -12.83 -8.71
CA TYR A 46 -7.68 -13.60 -9.08
C TYR A 46 -8.93 -12.83 -8.71
N ALA A 47 -9.93 -12.85 -9.58
CA ALA A 47 -11.23 -12.27 -9.32
C ALA A 47 -12.33 -13.15 -9.88
N SER A 48 -13.43 -13.34 -9.11
CA SER A 48 -14.65 -14.01 -9.56
C SER A 48 -15.88 -13.31 -8.98
N GLY A 49 -17.07 -13.54 -9.55
CA GLY A 49 -18.34 -12.98 -9.09
C GLY A 49 -18.37 -11.45 -9.05
N VAL A 50 -17.63 -10.80 -9.91
CA VAL A 50 -17.21 -9.38 -9.81
C VAL A 50 -18.38 -8.40 -9.73
N LEU A 51 -19.54 -8.77 -10.31
CA LEU A 51 -20.70 -7.87 -10.39
C LEU A 51 -21.67 -7.97 -9.20
N LYS A 52 -21.65 -9.07 -8.43
CA LYS A 52 -22.60 -9.29 -7.31
C LYS A 52 -21.93 -9.48 -5.96
N LYS A 53 -21.07 -10.49 -5.87
CA LYS A 53 -20.29 -10.80 -4.67
C LYS A 53 -18.84 -11.03 -5.10
N PRO A 54 -18.04 -9.97 -5.22
CA PRO A 54 -16.68 -10.10 -5.65
C PRO A 54 -15.88 -10.97 -4.67
N VAL A 55 -15.18 -11.94 -5.22
CA VAL A 55 -14.12 -12.65 -4.53
C VAL A 55 -12.85 -12.27 -5.27
N MET A 56 -11.93 -11.66 -4.58
CA MET A 56 -10.64 -11.26 -5.15
C MET A 56 -9.55 -11.62 -4.17
N ASN A 57 -8.48 -12.19 -4.67
CA ASN A 57 -7.25 -12.32 -3.92
C ASN A 57 -6.06 -11.99 -4.81
N THR A 58 -5.01 -11.51 -4.19
CA THR A 58 -3.78 -11.15 -4.88
C THR A 58 -2.58 -11.48 -4.02
N ARG A 59 -1.51 -11.89 -4.68
CA ARG A 59 -0.19 -11.98 -4.09
C ARG A 59 0.80 -11.29 -5.02
N LEU A 60 1.41 -10.24 -4.53
CA LEU A 60 2.35 -9.41 -5.29
C LEU A 60 3.66 -9.28 -4.53
N PHE A 61 4.74 -9.35 -5.26
CA PHE A 61 6.05 -8.91 -4.82
C PHE A 61 6.41 -7.63 -5.60
N VAL A 62 6.74 -6.57 -4.87
CA VAL A 62 7.12 -5.28 -5.47
C VAL A 62 8.57 -5.00 -5.12
N LYS A 63 9.40 -5.01 -6.13
CA LYS A 63 10.82 -4.70 -5.99
C LYS A 63 11.04 -3.19 -5.95
N ASN A 64 11.95 -2.74 -5.09
CA ASN A 64 12.28 -1.32 -4.92
C ASN A 64 11.06 -0.43 -4.64
N PHE A 65 10.16 -0.90 -3.78
CA PHE A 65 8.97 -0.13 -3.41
C PHE A 65 9.34 1.20 -2.79
N SER A 66 8.74 2.26 -3.30
CA SER A 66 8.88 3.64 -2.82
C SER A 66 7.51 4.27 -2.64
N LEU A 67 7.41 5.15 -1.66
CA LEU A 67 6.26 5.98 -1.37
C LEU A 67 6.71 7.44 -1.33
N ASN A 68 6.16 8.29 -2.21
CA ASN A 68 6.48 9.73 -2.28
C ASN A 68 8.00 10.00 -2.22
N GLU A 69 8.76 9.42 -3.12
CA GLU A 69 10.24 9.52 -3.22
C GLU A 69 11.01 8.86 -2.06
N GLY A 70 10.35 8.35 -1.04
CA GLY A 70 10.95 7.60 0.06
C GLY A 70 11.04 6.11 -0.28
N ARG A 71 12.24 5.61 -0.62
CA ARG A 71 12.43 4.17 -0.83
C ARG A 71 12.24 3.43 0.49
N LEU A 72 11.35 2.44 0.49
CA LEU A 72 10.98 1.65 1.67
C LEU A 72 11.61 0.25 1.67
N GLY A 73 11.88 -0.32 0.50
CA GLY A 73 12.47 -1.65 0.36
C GLY A 73 11.72 -2.54 -0.62
N ASP A 74 11.84 -3.84 -0.47
CA ASP A 74 11.06 -4.81 -1.24
C ASP A 74 9.80 -5.19 -0.45
N LEU A 75 8.66 -5.25 -1.14
CA LEU A 75 7.35 -5.40 -0.53
C LEU A 75 6.69 -6.70 -1.00
N ASP A 76 6.32 -7.58 -0.08
CA ASP A 76 5.48 -8.77 -0.33
C ASP A 76 4.07 -8.46 0.18
N ILE A 77 3.06 -8.59 -0.68
CA ILE A 77 1.67 -8.24 -0.40
C ILE A 77 0.78 -9.45 -0.62
N TYR A 78 -0.03 -9.75 0.38
CA TYR A 78 -1.25 -10.55 0.23
C TYR A 78 -2.47 -9.66 0.43
N GLY A 79 -3.40 -9.72 -0.50
CA GLY A 79 -4.64 -8.96 -0.45
C GLY A 79 -5.85 -9.82 -0.79
N GLU A 80 -6.94 -9.63 -0.07
CA GLU A 80 -8.22 -10.28 -0.34
C GLU A 80 -9.38 -9.30 -0.23
N TRP A 81 -10.41 -9.48 -1.05
CA TRP A 81 -11.60 -8.64 -0.98
C TRP A 81 -12.47 -9.04 0.22
N ASP A 82 -12.76 -8.07 1.06
CA ASP A 82 -13.67 -8.19 2.19
C ASP A 82 -15.04 -7.63 1.79
N ASN A 83 -16.02 -8.52 1.64
CA ASN A 83 -17.37 -8.13 1.24
C ASN A 83 -18.12 -7.37 2.34
N GLU A 84 -17.82 -7.59 3.60
CA GLU A 84 -18.46 -6.94 4.74
C GLU A 84 -18.00 -5.47 4.83
N ASN A 85 -16.71 -5.26 4.77
CA ASN A 85 -16.10 -3.94 4.84
C ASN A 85 -16.03 -3.23 3.47
N ARG A 86 -16.32 -3.92 2.36
CA ARG A 86 -16.23 -3.42 0.98
C ARG A 86 -14.84 -2.83 0.68
N GLY A 87 -13.82 -3.54 1.12
CA GLY A 87 -12.43 -3.14 1.01
C GLY A 87 -11.50 -4.31 0.71
N ILE A 88 -10.25 -4.00 0.47
CA ILE A 88 -9.19 -5.00 0.29
C ILE A 88 -8.47 -5.15 1.62
N ARG A 89 -8.64 -6.29 2.27
CA ARG A 89 -7.84 -6.65 3.44
C ARG A 89 -6.41 -6.93 3.00
N LEU A 90 -5.46 -6.32 3.69
CA LEU A 90 -4.05 -6.34 3.35
C LEU A 90 -3.23 -6.99 4.48
N ASP A 91 -2.33 -7.89 4.13
CA ASP A 91 -1.19 -8.32 4.94
C ASP A 91 0.06 -8.19 4.08
N ALA A 92 0.99 -7.34 4.51
CA ALA A 92 2.18 -7.06 3.75
C ALA A 92 3.42 -6.96 4.64
N SER A 93 4.57 -7.29 4.07
CA SER A 93 5.88 -7.14 4.69
C SER A 93 6.82 -6.32 3.81
N ILE A 94 7.53 -5.39 4.41
CA ILE A 94 8.52 -4.55 3.75
C ILE A 94 9.89 -4.95 4.25
N GLN A 95 10.73 -5.47 3.37
CA GLN A 95 12.11 -5.85 3.66
C GLN A 95 13.06 -4.84 3.06
N ASP A 96 13.84 -4.19 3.92
CA ASP A 96 14.94 -3.31 3.51
C ASP A 96 16.25 -3.86 4.11
N ILE A 97 17.13 -3.00 4.56
CA ILE A 97 18.46 -3.36 5.10
C ILE A 97 18.43 -3.96 6.51
N THR A 98 17.30 -3.89 7.21
CA THR A 98 17.14 -4.44 8.56
C THR A 98 16.95 -5.96 8.55
N PRO A 99 17.42 -6.68 9.59
CA PRO A 99 17.26 -8.14 9.65
C PRO A 99 15.81 -8.62 9.67
N ALA A 100 14.92 -7.85 10.29
CA ALA A 100 13.49 -8.17 10.37
C ALA A 100 12.68 -7.20 9.51
N PRO A 101 11.63 -7.66 8.79
CA PRO A 101 10.80 -6.80 7.97
C PRO A 101 9.89 -5.90 8.82
N SER A 102 9.49 -4.78 8.26
CA SER A 102 8.33 -4.03 8.73
C SER A 102 7.05 -4.72 8.25
N ARG A 103 5.98 -4.67 9.05
CA ARG A 103 4.70 -5.30 8.72
C ARG A 103 3.61 -4.25 8.56
N VAL A 104 2.74 -4.46 7.57
CA VAL A 104 1.58 -3.61 7.31
C VAL A 104 0.34 -4.48 7.22
N THR A 105 -0.66 -4.21 8.05
CA THR A 105 -1.94 -4.94 8.03
C THR A 105 -3.11 -3.97 8.09
N GLY A 106 -4.22 -4.32 7.50
CA GLY A 106 -5.43 -3.49 7.57
C GLY A 106 -6.29 -3.59 6.32
N ILE A 107 -6.97 -2.50 5.98
CA ILE A 107 -7.92 -2.46 4.86
C ILE A 107 -7.68 -1.23 4.01
N ILE A 108 -7.72 -1.42 2.69
CA ILE A 108 -7.78 -0.34 1.69
C ILE A 108 -9.20 -0.31 1.13
N TYR A 109 -9.80 0.86 1.11
CA TYR A 109 -11.13 1.13 0.58
C TYR A 109 -11.01 1.81 -0.79
N PRO A 110 -11.06 1.05 -1.92
CA PRO A 110 -10.84 1.62 -3.24
C PRO A 110 -12.06 2.33 -3.82
N LEU A 111 -13.27 2.11 -3.25
CA LEU A 111 -14.52 2.56 -3.85
C LEU A 111 -14.91 3.96 -3.35
N LYS A 112 -15.11 4.89 -4.28
CA LYS A 112 -15.68 6.23 -3.98
C LYS A 112 -17.14 6.09 -3.50
N PRO A 113 -17.63 6.98 -2.63
CA PRO A 113 -16.99 8.17 -2.06
C PRO A 113 -16.10 7.92 -0.83
N GLU A 114 -16.01 6.68 -0.36
CA GLU A 114 -15.31 6.32 0.89
C GLU A 114 -13.87 5.84 0.65
N SER A 115 -13.31 6.14 -0.52
CA SER A 115 -11.95 5.72 -0.84
C SER A 115 -10.92 6.25 0.18
N GLY A 116 -10.12 5.32 0.72
CA GLY A 116 -9.18 5.61 1.79
C GLY A 116 -8.47 4.34 2.26
N LEU A 117 -7.94 4.40 3.47
CA LEU A 117 -7.26 3.26 4.08
C LEU A 117 -7.37 3.28 5.61
N ASP A 118 -7.14 2.12 6.20
CA ASP A 118 -7.01 1.90 7.64
C ASP A 118 -5.95 0.83 7.85
N LEU A 119 -4.70 1.25 8.10
CA LEU A 119 -3.52 0.39 8.13
C LEU A 119 -2.78 0.51 9.46
N ASN A 120 -2.46 -0.63 10.06
CA ASN A 120 -1.54 -0.74 11.16
C ASN A 120 -0.15 -1.12 10.65
N ILE A 121 0.85 -0.33 11.01
CA ILE A 121 2.23 -0.48 10.57
C ILE A 121 3.09 -0.78 11.80
N GLU A 122 3.73 -1.93 11.79
CA GLU A 122 4.81 -2.26 12.71
C GLU A 122 6.14 -2.00 11.98
N ALA A 123 6.65 -0.79 12.16
CA ALA A 123 7.89 -0.35 11.54
C ALA A 123 9.11 -0.95 12.24
N ASN A 124 10.06 -1.44 11.47
CA ASN A 124 11.33 -1.96 11.93
C ASN A 124 12.47 -1.35 11.11
N GLY A 125 12.96 -0.20 11.55
CA GLY A 125 13.94 0.59 10.84
C GLY A 125 13.44 1.09 9.47
N LEU A 126 12.17 1.45 9.35
CA LEU A 126 11.58 1.96 8.12
C LEU A 126 12.18 3.32 7.75
N ASN A 127 12.52 3.54 6.50
CA ASN A 127 13.00 4.83 6.01
C ASN A 127 11.90 5.88 6.12
N LEU A 128 12.18 7.00 6.79
CA LEU A 128 11.19 8.04 7.09
C LEU A 128 11.07 9.14 6.02
N LYS A 129 11.85 9.09 4.95
CA LYS A 129 11.84 10.12 3.92
C LYS A 129 10.45 10.35 3.30
N PHE A 130 9.62 9.31 3.19
CA PHE A 130 8.25 9.44 2.66
C PHE A 130 7.38 10.40 3.46
N LEU A 131 7.67 10.64 4.75
CA LEU A 131 6.96 11.59 5.59
C LEU A 131 7.15 13.03 5.15
N GLU A 132 8.23 13.34 4.44
CA GLU A 132 8.53 14.70 3.97
C GLU A 132 7.37 15.24 3.11
N TYR A 133 6.75 14.38 2.31
CA TYR A 133 5.58 14.77 1.51
C TYR A 133 4.42 15.32 2.37
N TYR A 134 4.15 14.69 3.50
CA TYR A 134 3.06 15.05 4.40
C TYR A 134 3.41 16.19 5.34
N MET A 135 4.69 16.43 5.54
CA MET A 135 5.21 17.43 6.50
C MET A 135 5.80 18.68 5.83
N LYS A 136 5.63 18.86 4.53
CA LYS A 136 6.23 19.94 3.72
C LYS A 136 6.07 21.35 4.31
N SER A 137 4.98 21.61 5.05
CA SER A 137 4.70 22.90 5.67
C SER A 137 5.37 23.09 7.03
N ILE A 138 6.03 22.08 7.56
CA ILE A 138 6.58 22.05 8.92
C ILE A 138 8.05 21.64 8.90
N ALA A 139 8.40 20.65 8.09
CA ALA A 139 9.73 20.08 8.07
C ALA A 139 10.12 19.59 6.67
N THR A 140 11.39 19.78 6.36
CA THR A 140 12.06 19.35 5.13
C THR A 140 13.34 18.57 5.44
N ASP A 141 13.92 17.92 4.43
CA ASP A 141 15.18 17.16 4.54
C ASP A 141 15.10 16.04 5.62
N ILE A 142 13.97 15.34 5.67
CA ILE A 142 13.73 14.25 6.62
C ILE A 142 14.62 13.07 6.23
N LYS A 143 15.51 12.69 7.13
CA LYS A 143 16.43 11.55 7.01
C LYS A 143 16.37 10.71 8.27
N GLY A 144 16.63 9.43 8.14
CA GLY A 144 16.67 8.50 9.26
C GLY A 144 15.69 7.36 9.13
N ARG A 145 15.65 6.53 10.18
CA ARG A 145 14.83 5.33 10.23
C ARG A 145 14.00 5.32 11.49
N GLY A 146 12.81 4.72 11.39
CA GLY A 146 11.88 4.62 12.51
C GLY A 146 11.55 3.18 12.84
N THR A 147 11.47 2.89 14.15
CA THR A 147 11.00 1.61 14.70
C THR A 147 9.88 1.89 15.67
N GLY A 148 8.73 1.26 15.48
CA GLY A 148 7.56 1.49 16.34
C GLY A 148 6.27 1.04 15.70
N LYS A 149 5.15 1.47 16.29
CA LYS A 149 3.81 1.16 15.81
C LYS A 149 3.08 2.43 15.41
N VAL A 150 2.50 2.39 14.22
CA VAL A 150 1.80 3.51 13.63
C VAL A 150 0.47 3.05 13.05
N HIS A 151 -0.59 3.81 13.30
CA HIS A 151 -1.88 3.69 12.65
C HIS A 151 -2.00 4.77 11.57
N PHE A 152 -2.14 4.35 10.31
CA PHE A 152 -2.26 5.24 9.16
C PHE A 152 -3.64 5.06 8.56
N TYR A 153 -4.49 6.08 8.65
CA TYR A 153 -5.91 5.93 8.36
C TYR A 153 -6.55 7.20 7.81
N GLY A 154 -7.71 7.03 7.19
CA GLY A 154 -8.53 8.13 6.69
C GLY A 154 -8.80 8.04 5.20
N LYS A 155 -9.46 9.08 4.64
CA LYS A 155 -9.70 9.20 3.21
C LYS A 155 -8.41 9.62 2.51
N PHE A 156 -8.18 9.19 1.27
CA PHE A 156 -6.96 9.54 0.53
C PHE A 156 -6.68 11.04 0.45
N LYS A 157 -7.71 11.90 0.50
CA LYS A 157 -7.58 13.38 0.54
C LYS A 157 -7.28 13.97 1.91
N GLY A 158 -7.18 13.15 2.95
CA GLY A 158 -6.99 13.61 4.32
C GLY A 158 -6.58 12.45 5.22
N LEU A 159 -5.40 11.91 4.94
CA LEU A 159 -4.83 10.81 5.73
C LEU A 159 -4.29 11.32 7.06
N ASN A 160 -4.51 10.53 8.09
CA ASN A 160 -4.04 10.76 9.45
C ASN A 160 -3.00 9.70 9.81
N LEU A 161 -2.08 10.08 10.68
CA LEU A 161 -1.06 9.21 11.19
C LEU A 161 -1.01 9.38 12.71
N ASP A 162 -1.16 8.26 13.44
CA ASP A 162 -1.16 8.21 14.89
C ASP A 162 -0.24 7.08 15.35
N GLY A 163 0.51 7.29 16.42
CA GLY A 163 1.41 6.26 16.94
C GLY A 163 2.68 6.80 17.58
N ALA A 164 3.60 5.89 17.85
CA ALA A 164 4.89 6.20 18.46
C ALA A 164 6.02 5.49 17.73
N VAL A 165 7.03 6.24 17.36
CA VAL A 165 8.20 5.74 16.64
C VAL A 165 9.47 6.23 17.35
N MET A 166 10.36 5.31 17.67
CA MET A 166 11.74 5.64 18.04
C MET A 166 12.53 5.84 16.74
N THR A 167 13.28 6.92 16.66
CA THR A 167 13.99 7.28 15.44
C THR A 167 15.35 7.91 15.73
N ASP A 168 16.28 7.73 14.80
CA ASP A 168 17.52 8.48 14.67
C ASP A 168 17.41 9.62 13.63
N ALA A 169 16.18 10.03 13.33
CA ALA A 169 15.88 10.98 12.27
C ALA A 169 16.49 12.37 12.53
N SER A 170 16.90 13.00 11.44
CA SER A 170 17.17 14.43 11.35
C SER A 170 16.21 15.10 10.38
N MET A 171 15.83 16.34 10.68
CA MET A 171 14.96 17.14 9.82
C MET A 171 15.30 18.62 9.97
N LYS A 172 14.93 19.42 8.97
CA LYS A 172 14.97 20.88 9.05
C LYS A 172 13.57 21.40 9.24
N PHE A 173 13.40 22.32 10.18
CA PHE A 173 12.18 23.05 10.35
C PHE A 173 12.24 24.37 9.55
N ASP A 174 11.19 24.66 8.82
CA ASP A 174 11.00 25.88 8.06
C ASP A 174 10.33 26.97 8.91
#